data_064bcd776bd243111ea982f220bbd67a
#
_entry.id   064bcd776bd243111ea982f220bbd67a
#
_cell.length_a   1.000
_cell.length_b   1.000
_cell.length_c   1.000
_cell.angle_alpha   90.00
_cell.angle_beta   90.00
_cell.angle_gamma   90.00
#
_symmetry.space_group_name_H-M   'P 1'
#
loop_
_entity.id
_entity.type
_entity.pdbx_description
1 polymer ?
#
loop_
_entity_poly.entity_id
_entity_poly.type
_entity_poly.pdbx_seq_one_letter_code
_entity_poly.pdbx_strand_id
1 'polypeptide(L)'
;MTESIFLANTPRGYRRSEPLQDEFLAAAQTLRQLDGWPNPNKGGERELRADLALEGGGVKGVGLVGAVLALDEAGYRFHRIAGTSAGAVTASIVAGIVQSGADMLALRATLQSLDFRRFMPEGKLHEMMGHTAGHFAKVVTLAALLTSREGLYSGDYLDEWLNPVLHGELGIKTFGDLALTPADDPELSGSSSRQYRLVVYTSDLTRARLACLPFDYVTYGVDPDEQDPVRAVRASMSVPFYFEPVHFEARDTTVEVEGPGGSSTLVRFPAGEHTWVDGGLLAKFPIHTFDRSDGRVPRWPTIGIKLSQFQTDYSTTTFRESAIAVAVRCLKTMMNEWETVASHQSTVGRTIFVDNIGLSAMDFDLTPEQHDKLFLNGVDAATKFVIEAAKRGGVPRR
;
A
#
# COMPACT_ATOMS: atom_id res chain seq x y z
N MET A 1 22.23 10.64 -26.77
CA MET A 1 21.38 9.44 -26.55
C MET A 1 21.60 9.03 -25.10
N THR A 2 20.80 9.55 -24.20
CA THR A 2 20.79 9.15 -22.78
C THR A 2 19.97 7.85 -22.71
N GLU A 3 20.64 6.69 -22.62
CA GLU A 3 19.96 5.49 -22.15
C GLU A 3 19.20 5.86 -20.88
N SER A 4 17.90 5.59 -20.88
CA SER A 4 17.08 5.87 -19.68
C SER A 4 17.69 5.12 -18.51
N ILE A 5 18.00 5.84 -17.42
CA ILE A 5 18.54 5.27 -16.17
C ILE A 5 17.62 4.14 -15.66
N PHE A 6 16.29 4.24 -15.98
CA PHE A 6 15.31 3.20 -15.71
C PHE A 6 15.72 1.84 -16.35
N LEU A 7 16.18 1.82 -17.60
CA LEU A 7 16.56 0.59 -18.30
C LEU A 7 17.77 -0.11 -17.66
N ALA A 8 18.68 0.64 -17.04
CA ALA A 8 19.82 0.08 -16.32
C ALA A 8 19.42 -0.68 -15.05
N ASN A 9 18.25 -0.37 -14.47
CA ASN A 9 17.74 -0.96 -13.24
C ASN A 9 16.61 -1.99 -13.46
N THR A 10 16.23 -2.29 -14.72
CA THR A 10 15.30 -3.39 -15.03
C THR A 10 16.03 -4.74 -15.07
N PRO A 11 15.33 -5.89 -14.95
CA PRO A 11 15.93 -7.21 -15.12
C PRO A 11 16.71 -7.30 -16.43
N ARG A 12 17.85 -8.01 -16.41
CA ARG A 12 18.70 -8.17 -17.59
C ARG A 12 17.88 -8.69 -18.76
N GLY A 13 17.87 -7.93 -19.88
CA GLY A 13 17.16 -8.30 -21.11
C GLY A 13 15.75 -7.71 -21.25
N TYR A 14 15.18 -7.05 -20.25
CA TYR A 14 13.91 -6.33 -20.43
C TYR A 14 14.18 -4.96 -21.06
N ARG A 15 13.58 -4.77 -22.22
CA ARG A 15 13.37 -3.45 -22.83
C ARG A 15 11.97 -3.44 -23.42
N ARG A 16 11.22 -2.35 -23.22
CA ARG A 16 10.06 -2.12 -24.08
C ARG A 16 10.56 -2.12 -25.53
N SER A 17 9.79 -2.70 -26.46
CA SER A 17 10.11 -2.52 -27.88
C SER A 17 10.18 -1.03 -28.20
N GLU A 18 11.06 -0.63 -29.12
CA GLU A 18 11.21 0.79 -29.50
C GLU A 18 9.85 1.46 -29.79
N PRO A 19 8.93 0.87 -30.58
CA PRO A 19 7.62 1.47 -30.82
C PRO A 19 6.78 1.64 -29.55
N LEU A 20 6.85 0.71 -28.60
CA LEU A 20 6.10 0.81 -27.33
C LEU A 20 6.71 1.87 -26.41
N GLN A 21 8.03 2.01 -26.40
CA GLN A 21 8.71 3.05 -25.62
C GLN A 21 8.36 4.43 -26.16
N ASP A 22 8.35 4.62 -27.49
CA ASP A 22 7.99 5.86 -28.13
C ASP A 22 6.51 6.22 -27.86
N GLU A 23 5.61 5.24 -27.96
CA GLU A 23 4.18 5.44 -27.63
C GLU A 23 4.00 5.84 -26.16
N PHE A 24 4.71 5.19 -25.24
CA PHE A 24 4.67 5.50 -23.81
C PHE A 24 5.16 6.93 -23.51
N LEU A 25 6.29 7.34 -24.08
CA LEU A 25 6.85 8.68 -23.87
C LEU A 25 5.97 9.76 -24.51
N ALA A 26 5.39 9.52 -25.68
CA ALA A 26 4.43 10.42 -26.32
C ALA A 26 3.15 10.56 -25.49
N ALA A 27 2.66 9.44 -24.92
CA ALA A 27 1.51 9.44 -24.02
C ALA A 27 1.79 10.26 -22.75
N ALA A 28 2.95 10.06 -22.13
CA ALA A 28 3.37 10.82 -20.96
C ALA A 28 3.47 12.33 -21.26
N GLN A 29 3.98 12.71 -22.43
CA GLN A 29 4.02 14.10 -22.87
C GLN A 29 2.62 14.67 -23.08
N THR A 30 1.72 13.91 -23.69
CA THR A 30 0.31 14.30 -23.87
C THR A 30 -0.36 14.55 -22.52
N LEU A 31 -0.18 13.63 -21.55
CA LEU A 31 -0.73 13.80 -20.19
C LEU A 31 -0.18 15.06 -19.50
N ARG A 32 1.11 15.39 -19.65
CA ARG A 32 1.66 16.64 -19.11
C ARG A 32 0.99 17.88 -19.68
N GLN A 33 0.62 17.86 -20.96
CA GLN A 33 -0.10 18.96 -21.58
C GLN A 33 -1.54 19.08 -21.05
N LEU A 34 -2.21 17.94 -20.85
CA LEU A 34 -3.61 17.89 -20.40
C LEU A 34 -3.73 18.15 -18.89
N ASP A 35 -3.01 17.40 -18.09
CA ASP A 35 -3.16 17.28 -16.64
C ASP A 35 -1.97 17.81 -15.84
N GLY A 36 -0.90 18.25 -16.50
CA GLY A 36 0.32 18.71 -15.84
C GLY A 36 0.07 19.92 -14.95
N TRP A 37 0.71 19.92 -13.79
CA TRP A 37 0.70 21.00 -12.80
C TRP A 37 1.94 21.88 -12.97
N PRO A 38 1.82 23.22 -12.95
CA PRO A 38 2.98 24.11 -13.05
C PRO A 38 3.95 23.86 -11.88
N ASN A 39 5.22 23.61 -12.18
CA ASN A 39 6.25 23.50 -11.16
C ASN A 39 6.96 24.85 -11.02
N PRO A 40 6.77 25.57 -9.89
CA PRO A 40 7.40 26.87 -9.69
C PRO A 40 8.94 26.80 -9.60
N ASN A 41 9.48 25.65 -9.21
CA ASN A 41 10.92 25.44 -9.08
C ASN A 41 11.62 25.09 -10.39
N LYS A 42 10.86 24.86 -11.47
CA LYS A 42 11.37 24.52 -12.81
C LYS A 42 10.90 25.49 -13.89
N GLY A 43 10.85 26.79 -13.58
CA GLY A 43 10.51 27.81 -14.58
C GLY A 43 9.08 27.70 -15.16
N GLY A 44 8.18 27.00 -14.46
CA GLY A 44 6.80 26.80 -14.90
C GLY A 44 6.58 25.59 -15.81
N GLU A 45 7.59 24.74 -16.00
CA GLU A 45 7.39 23.43 -16.65
C GLU A 45 6.28 22.65 -15.95
N ARG A 46 5.44 21.99 -16.75
CA ARG A 46 4.34 21.17 -16.21
C ARG A 46 4.83 19.80 -15.84
N GLU A 47 4.53 19.36 -14.62
CA GLU A 47 4.78 18.01 -14.12
C GLU A 47 3.47 17.27 -13.86
N LEU A 48 3.47 15.96 -14.01
CA LEU A 48 2.36 15.13 -13.59
C LEU A 48 2.40 14.96 -12.09
N ARG A 49 1.29 15.21 -11.39
CA ARG A 49 1.13 14.95 -9.97
C ARG A 49 0.05 13.92 -9.73
N ALA A 50 0.26 13.05 -8.75
CA ALA A 50 -0.74 12.08 -8.31
C ALA A 50 -0.58 11.79 -6.82
N ASP A 51 -1.69 11.39 -6.20
CA ASP A 51 -1.65 10.60 -4.98
C ASP A 51 -1.62 9.12 -5.34
N LEU A 52 -1.01 8.27 -4.51
CA LEU A 52 -0.95 6.83 -4.72
C LEU A 52 -1.77 6.07 -3.67
N ALA A 53 -2.45 5.01 -4.11
CA ALA A 53 -3.08 4.03 -3.24
C ALA A 53 -2.59 2.62 -3.60
N LEU A 54 -1.88 1.97 -2.66
CA LEU A 54 -1.18 0.71 -2.88
C LEU A 54 -1.87 -0.44 -2.14
N GLU A 55 -2.31 -1.44 -2.92
CA GLU A 55 -3.00 -2.61 -2.38
C GLU A 55 -2.10 -3.50 -1.52
N GLY A 56 -2.67 -4.11 -0.48
CA GLY A 56 -2.05 -5.19 0.28
C GLY A 56 -1.99 -6.49 -0.52
N GLY A 57 -0.88 -7.22 -0.42
CA GLY A 57 -0.76 -8.45 -1.21
C GLY A 57 0.45 -9.33 -0.89
N GLY A 58 1.10 -9.17 0.26
CA GLY A 58 2.25 -9.96 0.66
C GLY A 58 3.38 -9.91 -0.39
N VAL A 59 3.94 -11.06 -0.74
CA VAL A 59 5.07 -11.15 -1.70
C VAL A 59 4.76 -10.57 -3.09
N LYS A 60 3.49 -10.47 -3.46
CA LYS A 60 3.07 -9.87 -4.74
C LYS A 60 3.38 -8.37 -4.81
N GLY A 61 3.68 -7.74 -3.66
CA GLY A 61 4.08 -6.33 -3.55
C GLY A 61 5.24 -5.92 -4.46
N VAL A 62 6.05 -6.87 -4.91
CA VAL A 62 7.08 -6.65 -5.94
C VAL A 62 6.51 -6.00 -7.20
N GLY A 63 5.28 -6.36 -7.59
CA GLY A 63 4.59 -5.76 -8.73
C GLY A 63 4.26 -4.27 -8.54
N LEU A 64 4.05 -3.82 -7.29
CA LEU A 64 3.83 -2.40 -6.97
C LEU A 64 5.05 -1.58 -7.36
N VAL A 65 6.25 -2.11 -7.08
CA VAL A 65 7.53 -1.44 -7.37
C VAL A 65 7.68 -1.15 -8.86
N GLY A 66 7.42 -2.17 -9.70
CA GLY A 66 7.48 -2.02 -11.16
C GLY A 66 6.52 -0.94 -11.67
N ALA A 67 5.29 -0.91 -11.14
CA ALA A 67 4.31 0.08 -11.53
C ALA A 67 4.66 1.50 -11.05
N VAL A 68 5.14 1.66 -9.81
CA VAL A 68 5.59 2.97 -9.28
C VAL A 68 6.75 3.53 -10.11
N LEU A 69 7.75 2.71 -10.43
CA LEU A 69 8.89 3.15 -11.23
C LEU A 69 8.50 3.54 -12.66
N ALA A 70 7.55 2.82 -13.29
CA ALA A 70 7.06 3.19 -14.61
C ALA A 70 6.25 4.51 -14.57
N LEU A 71 5.50 4.78 -13.51
CA LEU A 71 4.83 6.07 -13.32
C LEU A 71 5.84 7.21 -13.11
N ASP A 72 6.91 6.97 -12.32
CA ASP A 72 7.98 7.97 -12.14
C ASP A 72 8.70 8.26 -13.45
N GLU A 73 8.98 7.24 -14.28
CA GLU A 73 9.54 7.39 -15.62
C GLU A 73 8.62 8.20 -16.55
N ALA A 74 7.29 8.03 -16.45
CA ALA A 74 6.32 8.87 -17.15
C ALA A 74 6.34 10.33 -16.67
N GLY A 75 7.00 10.62 -15.55
CA GLY A 75 7.16 11.94 -14.96
C GLY A 75 6.12 12.28 -13.89
N TYR A 76 5.41 11.31 -13.36
CA TYR A 76 4.58 11.51 -12.18
C TYR A 76 5.43 11.83 -10.96
N ARG A 77 4.94 12.78 -10.15
CA ARG A 77 5.46 13.12 -8.81
C ARG A 77 4.37 12.83 -7.80
N PHE A 78 4.72 12.01 -6.83
CA PHE A 78 3.76 11.53 -5.85
C PHE A 78 3.68 12.51 -4.68
N HIS A 79 2.45 12.85 -4.32
CA HIS A 79 2.21 13.86 -3.28
C HIS A 79 1.84 13.19 -1.95
N ARG A 80 0.79 12.35 -1.93
CA ARG A 80 0.37 11.56 -0.79
C ARG A 80 0.32 10.09 -1.20
N ILE A 81 0.71 9.22 -0.29
CA ILE A 81 0.81 7.79 -0.56
C ILE A 81 0.07 7.03 0.55
N ALA A 82 -0.94 6.25 0.19
CA ALA A 82 -1.65 5.36 1.10
C ALA A 82 -1.31 3.90 0.79
N GLY A 83 -1.21 3.08 1.82
CA GLY A 83 -0.94 1.66 1.63
C GLY A 83 -1.49 0.79 2.74
N THR A 84 -1.69 -0.47 2.41
CA THR A 84 -2.11 -1.52 3.33
C THR A 84 -1.18 -2.71 3.20
N SER A 85 -0.73 -3.33 4.31
CA SER A 85 0.11 -4.53 4.28
C SER A 85 1.38 -4.32 3.43
N ALA A 86 1.69 -5.19 2.48
CA ALA A 86 2.81 -4.99 1.53
C ALA A 86 2.74 -3.64 0.80
N GLY A 87 1.53 -3.12 0.55
CA GLY A 87 1.33 -1.76 0.04
C GLY A 87 1.78 -0.70 1.03
N ALA A 88 1.64 -0.91 2.34
CA ALA A 88 2.13 0.02 3.37
C ALA A 88 3.67 0.03 3.43
N VAL A 89 4.32 -1.12 3.26
CA VAL A 89 5.79 -1.19 3.14
C VAL A 89 6.27 -0.37 1.96
N THR A 90 5.71 -0.62 0.77
CA THR A 90 6.08 0.13 -0.44
C THR A 90 5.76 1.63 -0.29
N ALA A 91 4.58 1.97 0.27
CA ALA A 91 4.14 3.34 0.49
C ALA A 91 5.08 4.12 1.42
N SER A 92 5.55 3.50 2.51
CA SER A 92 6.46 4.15 3.46
C SER A 92 7.81 4.49 2.84
N ILE A 93 8.36 3.58 2.03
CA ILE A 93 9.64 3.82 1.33
C ILE A 93 9.46 4.90 0.27
N VAL A 94 8.39 4.83 -0.56
CA VAL A 94 8.08 5.87 -1.56
C VAL A 94 7.91 7.23 -0.89
N ALA A 95 7.17 7.31 0.22
CA ALA A 95 6.98 8.55 0.97
C ALA A 95 8.31 9.10 1.50
N GLY A 96 9.17 8.23 2.04
CA GLY A 96 10.50 8.60 2.51
C GLY A 96 11.41 9.09 1.38
N ILE A 97 11.42 8.41 0.23
CA ILE A 97 12.19 8.82 -0.97
C ILE A 97 11.73 10.21 -1.44
N VAL A 98 10.42 10.43 -1.55
CA VAL A 98 9.88 11.73 -1.96
C VAL A 98 10.22 12.82 -0.95
N GLN A 99 10.15 12.53 0.35
CA GLN A 99 10.44 13.49 1.42
C GLN A 99 11.91 13.84 1.50
N SER A 100 12.82 12.88 1.37
CA SER A 100 14.27 13.09 1.40
C SER A 100 14.81 13.66 0.09
N GLY A 101 14.04 13.61 -1.01
CA GLY A 101 14.52 13.99 -2.33
C GLY A 101 15.47 12.97 -2.97
N ALA A 102 15.49 11.74 -2.45
CA ALA A 102 16.28 10.64 -3.02
C ALA A 102 15.76 10.20 -4.39
N ASP A 103 16.57 9.46 -5.14
CA ASP A 103 16.17 8.92 -6.44
C ASP A 103 15.17 7.78 -6.26
N MET A 104 14.05 7.83 -7.00
CA MET A 104 13.01 6.79 -6.96
C MET A 104 13.54 5.40 -7.37
N LEU A 105 14.63 5.35 -8.12
CA LEU A 105 15.29 4.09 -8.48
C LEU A 105 15.81 3.31 -7.27
N ALA A 106 16.07 3.99 -6.14
CA ALA A 106 16.44 3.34 -4.88
C ALA A 106 15.36 2.37 -4.39
N LEU A 107 14.07 2.64 -4.68
CA LEU A 107 12.95 1.79 -4.28
C LEU A 107 13.14 0.32 -4.65
N ARG A 108 13.62 0.04 -5.86
CA ARG A 108 13.86 -1.34 -6.31
C ARG A 108 14.97 -2.00 -5.51
N ALA A 109 16.12 -1.35 -5.37
CA ALA A 109 17.26 -1.90 -4.64
C ALA A 109 16.90 -2.18 -3.18
N THR A 110 16.18 -1.24 -2.55
CA THR A 110 15.70 -1.38 -1.17
C THR A 110 14.79 -2.60 -1.03
N LEU A 111 13.75 -2.74 -1.89
CA LEU A 111 12.82 -3.86 -1.78
C LEU A 111 13.43 -5.21 -2.23
N GLN A 112 14.47 -5.22 -3.07
CA GLN A 112 15.23 -6.43 -3.36
C GLN A 112 16.08 -6.92 -2.19
N SER A 113 16.42 -6.06 -1.23
CA SER A 113 17.14 -6.45 -0.01
C SER A 113 16.22 -7.14 1.01
N LEU A 114 14.89 -7.10 0.83
CA LEU A 114 13.91 -7.77 1.69
C LEU A 114 13.89 -9.27 1.37
N ASP A 115 14.43 -10.08 2.26
CA ASP A 115 14.37 -11.55 2.14
C ASP A 115 13.05 -12.07 2.70
N PHE A 116 12.09 -12.33 1.82
CA PHE A 116 10.77 -12.83 2.19
C PHE A 116 10.81 -14.16 2.96
N ARG A 117 11.87 -14.99 2.79
CA ARG A 117 12.01 -16.27 3.50
C ARG A 117 12.24 -16.08 4.99
N ARG A 118 12.80 -14.92 5.40
CA ARG A 118 12.99 -14.59 6.83
C ARG A 118 11.67 -14.32 7.57
N PHE A 119 10.58 -14.15 6.84
CA PHE A 119 9.23 -14.13 7.43
C PHE A 119 8.70 -15.55 7.75
N MET A 120 9.40 -16.61 7.35
CA MET A 120 9.03 -17.98 7.66
C MET A 120 9.78 -18.46 8.91
N PRO A 121 9.15 -19.34 9.76
CA PRO A 121 9.83 -19.85 10.95
C PRO A 121 10.98 -20.77 10.57
N GLU A 122 12.01 -20.75 11.39
CA GLU A 122 13.06 -21.76 11.33
C GLU A 122 12.56 -23.09 11.95
N GLY A 123 12.89 -24.22 11.32
CA GLY A 123 12.75 -25.54 11.91
C GLY A 123 11.50 -26.35 11.51
N LYS A 124 11.07 -27.28 12.40
CA LYS A 124 10.02 -28.31 12.15
C LYS A 124 8.68 -27.75 11.63
N LEU A 125 8.37 -26.49 11.93
CA LEU A 125 7.13 -25.87 11.50
C LEU A 125 7.15 -25.60 9.97
N HIS A 126 8.31 -25.27 9.41
CA HIS A 126 8.53 -25.16 7.97
C HIS A 126 8.29 -26.50 7.24
N GLU A 127 8.81 -27.61 7.80
CA GLU A 127 8.56 -28.96 7.28
C GLU A 127 7.07 -29.36 7.35
N MET A 128 6.37 -28.98 8.43
CA MET A 128 4.93 -29.28 8.60
C MET A 128 4.05 -28.48 7.64
N MET A 129 4.46 -27.29 7.22
CA MET A 129 3.70 -26.41 6.29
C MET A 129 4.08 -26.63 4.82
N GLY A 130 5.09 -27.45 4.52
CA GLY A 130 5.54 -27.77 3.18
C GLY A 130 4.42 -28.33 2.27
N HIS A 131 4.64 -28.33 0.97
CA HIS A 131 3.67 -28.71 -0.08
C HIS A 131 3.03 -30.11 0.09
N THR A 132 3.56 -30.95 0.97
CA THR A 132 3.10 -32.31 1.24
C THR A 132 2.25 -32.44 2.51
N ALA A 133 2.11 -31.40 3.33
CA ALA A 133 1.27 -31.49 4.54
C ALA A 133 -0.21 -31.59 4.14
N GLY A 134 -0.79 -32.76 4.37
CA GLY A 134 -2.19 -33.05 4.08
C GLY A 134 -3.13 -32.09 4.84
N HIS A 135 -4.37 -32.00 4.36
CA HIS A 135 -5.42 -31.12 4.91
C HIS A 135 -5.57 -31.19 6.43
N PHE A 136 -5.27 -32.35 7.03
CA PHE A 136 -5.35 -32.58 8.47
C PHE A 136 -4.25 -31.84 9.26
N ALA A 137 -3.01 -31.81 8.75
CA ALA A 137 -1.91 -31.09 9.42
C ALA A 137 -2.16 -29.57 9.44
N LYS A 138 -2.71 -29.01 8.34
CA LYS A 138 -3.11 -27.59 8.26
C LYS A 138 -4.23 -27.25 9.24
N VAL A 139 -5.19 -28.15 9.47
CA VAL A 139 -6.28 -27.95 10.42
C VAL A 139 -5.79 -28.03 11.87
N VAL A 140 -4.88 -28.96 12.18
CA VAL A 140 -4.28 -29.08 13.53
C VAL A 140 -3.41 -27.87 13.85
N THR A 141 -2.62 -27.41 12.89
CA THR A 141 -1.81 -26.19 13.04
C THR A 141 -2.70 -24.95 13.28
N LEU A 142 -3.78 -24.82 12.50
CA LEU A 142 -4.73 -23.72 12.69
C LEU A 142 -5.44 -23.81 14.05
N ALA A 143 -5.83 -25.01 14.50
CA ALA A 143 -6.44 -25.20 15.81
C ALA A 143 -5.47 -24.88 16.96
N ALA A 144 -4.19 -25.24 16.82
CA ALA A 144 -3.15 -24.89 17.79
C ALA A 144 -2.91 -23.38 17.84
N LEU A 145 -2.97 -22.69 16.68
CA LEU A 145 -2.87 -21.24 16.57
C LEU A 145 -4.05 -20.51 17.23
N LEU A 146 -5.27 -21.02 17.07
CA LEU A 146 -6.47 -20.45 17.68
C LEU A 146 -6.45 -20.56 19.23
N THR A 147 -5.58 -21.43 19.77
CA THR A 147 -5.40 -21.63 21.22
C THR A 147 -4.15 -20.96 21.78
N SER A 148 -3.20 -20.53 20.92
CA SER A 148 -2.03 -19.75 21.32
C SER A 148 -2.39 -18.25 21.34
N ARG A 149 -1.82 -17.51 22.29
CA ARG A 149 -1.96 -16.06 22.34
C ARG A 149 -1.07 -15.31 21.34
N GLU A 150 -0.21 -16.05 20.63
CA GLU A 150 0.85 -15.52 19.77
C GLU A 150 0.59 -15.95 18.33
N GLY A 151 0.95 -15.12 17.36
CA GLY A 151 1.00 -15.48 15.95
C GLY A 151 2.11 -16.52 15.68
N LEU A 152 2.16 -17.08 14.46
CA LEU A 152 3.24 -18.00 14.06
C LEU A 152 4.60 -17.31 13.97
N TYR A 153 4.62 -16.00 13.73
CA TYR A 153 5.81 -15.22 13.41
C TYR A 153 5.81 -13.90 14.18
N SER A 154 6.92 -13.56 14.82
CA SER A 154 7.06 -12.30 15.59
C SER A 154 6.89 -11.05 14.74
N GLY A 155 7.29 -11.12 13.46
CA GLY A 155 7.36 -9.97 12.57
C GLY A 155 8.52 -9.03 12.86
N ASP A 156 9.39 -9.33 13.82
CA ASP A 156 10.55 -8.51 14.20
C ASP A 156 11.49 -8.26 13.03
N TYR A 157 11.59 -9.24 12.11
CA TYR A 157 12.38 -9.07 10.90
C TYR A 157 11.97 -7.84 10.06
N LEU A 158 10.67 -7.52 10.01
CA LEU A 158 10.25 -6.30 9.31
C LEU A 158 10.83 -5.06 9.99
N ASP A 159 10.76 -5.00 11.32
CA ASP A 159 11.29 -3.87 12.08
C ASP A 159 12.82 -3.77 11.91
N GLU A 160 13.54 -4.91 11.99
CA GLU A 160 14.99 -4.97 11.77
C GLU A 160 15.40 -4.47 10.38
N TRP A 161 14.60 -4.76 9.36
CA TRP A 161 14.88 -4.36 7.99
C TRP A 161 14.41 -2.94 7.67
N LEU A 162 13.20 -2.54 8.12
CA LEU A 162 12.61 -1.26 7.74
C LEU A 162 13.16 -0.07 8.53
N ASN A 163 13.54 -0.27 9.80
CA ASN A 163 14.14 0.79 10.63
C ASN A 163 15.42 1.40 10.01
N PRO A 164 16.44 0.61 9.58
CA PRO A 164 17.60 1.16 8.91
C PRO A 164 17.25 1.94 7.63
N VAL A 165 16.26 1.49 6.87
CA VAL A 165 15.82 2.14 5.64
C VAL A 165 15.16 3.49 5.94
N LEU A 166 14.10 3.50 6.77
CA LEU A 166 13.36 4.73 7.03
C LEU A 166 14.15 5.68 7.94
N HIS A 167 14.61 5.21 9.10
CA HIS A 167 15.28 6.07 10.07
C HIS A 167 16.72 6.41 9.67
N GLY A 168 17.45 5.43 9.07
CA GLY A 168 18.86 5.57 8.73
C GLY A 168 19.08 6.25 7.38
N GLU A 169 18.60 5.62 6.29
CA GLU A 169 18.91 6.08 4.94
C GLU A 169 18.03 7.26 4.51
N LEU A 170 16.74 7.24 4.83
CA LEU A 170 15.78 8.25 4.40
C LEU A 170 15.52 9.35 5.44
N GLY A 171 16.02 9.18 6.68
CA GLY A 171 15.92 10.18 7.74
C GLY A 171 14.50 10.36 8.32
N ILE A 172 13.59 9.42 8.10
CA ILE A 172 12.19 9.47 8.53
C ILE A 172 12.03 8.68 9.83
N LYS A 173 11.87 9.36 10.95
CA LYS A 173 11.73 8.75 12.28
C LYS A 173 10.29 8.78 12.79
N THR A 174 9.56 9.81 12.42
CA THR A 174 8.20 10.03 12.89
C THR A 174 7.28 10.43 11.73
N PHE A 175 5.98 10.35 11.94
CA PHE A 175 5.03 10.91 10.97
C PHE A 175 5.16 12.44 10.84
N GLY A 176 5.68 13.13 11.85
CA GLY A 176 6.01 14.55 11.78
C GLY A 176 7.01 14.88 10.68
N ASP A 177 7.98 13.97 10.42
CA ASP A 177 8.95 14.12 9.31
C ASP A 177 8.27 13.99 7.93
N LEU A 178 7.08 13.39 7.87
CA LEU A 178 6.27 13.21 6.67
C LEU A 178 5.09 14.17 6.59
N ALA A 179 5.01 15.14 7.50
CA ALA A 179 3.95 16.13 7.49
C ALA A 179 4.09 17.07 6.29
N LEU A 180 2.96 17.33 5.62
CA LEU A 180 2.89 18.24 4.49
C LEU A 180 2.80 19.69 4.96
N THR A 181 3.45 20.56 4.21
CA THR A 181 3.51 22.00 4.44
C THR A 181 2.78 22.76 3.33
N PRO A 182 2.48 24.06 3.51
CA PRO A 182 1.99 24.90 2.42
C PRO A 182 2.92 24.98 1.20
N ALA A 183 4.20 24.69 1.35
CA ALA A 183 5.13 24.58 0.22
C ALA A 183 4.87 23.32 -0.63
N ASP A 184 4.46 22.22 0.03
CA ASP A 184 4.05 20.99 -0.66
C ASP A 184 2.67 21.15 -1.29
N ASP A 185 1.74 21.76 -0.56
CA ASP A 185 0.34 21.94 -0.95
C ASP A 185 -0.20 23.31 -0.51
N PRO A 186 -0.34 24.30 -1.43
CA PRO A 186 -0.87 25.62 -1.11
C PRO A 186 -2.28 25.63 -0.48
N GLU A 187 -3.11 24.59 -0.67
CA GLU A 187 -4.42 24.50 0.00
C GLU A 187 -4.30 24.31 1.51
N LEU A 188 -3.13 23.89 2.00
CA LEU A 188 -2.86 23.80 3.43
C LEU A 188 -2.66 25.18 4.07
N SER A 189 -2.49 26.23 3.28
CA SER A 189 -2.41 27.60 3.79
C SER A 189 -3.73 27.99 4.46
N GLY A 190 -3.70 28.16 5.78
CA GLY A 190 -4.88 28.48 6.59
C GLY A 190 -5.73 27.27 7.02
N SER A 191 -5.35 26.06 6.66
CA SER A 191 -5.96 24.84 7.20
C SER A 191 -5.42 24.55 8.60
N SER A 192 -6.30 24.27 9.55
CA SER A 192 -5.93 23.73 10.87
C SER A 192 -5.72 22.21 10.84
N SER A 193 -6.11 21.56 9.74
CA SER A 193 -6.03 20.11 9.61
C SER A 193 -4.63 19.69 9.13
N ARG A 194 -3.91 18.95 9.97
CA ARG A 194 -2.61 18.35 9.65
C ARG A 194 -2.79 17.32 8.54
N GLN A 195 -1.93 17.35 7.53
CA GLN A 195 -1.89 16.38 6.45
C GLN A 195 -0.51 15.71 6.39
N TYR A 196 -0.48 14.47 5.96
CA TYR A 196 0.74 13.66 5.92
C TYR A 196 0.94 13.04 4.54
N ARG A 197 2.21 12.88 4.17
CA ARG A 197 2.60 12.24 2.92
C ARG A 197 2.30 10.74 2.92
N LEU A 198 2.40 10.09 4.09
CA LEU A 198 2.12 8.66 4.26
C LEU A 198 0.83 8.44 5.04
N VAL A 199 0.01 7.52 4.54
CA VAL A 199 -1.17 7.00 5.23
C VAL A 199 -1.11 5.47 5.25
N VAL A 200 -1.26 4.88 6.43
CA VAL A 200 -1.20 3.43 6.66
C VAL A 200 -2.50 2.95 7.29
N TYR A 201 -3.05 1.88 6.77
CA TYR A 201 -4.27 1.28 7.33
C TYR A 201 -3.95 0.07 8.19
N THR A 202 -4.54 0.00 9.38
CA THR A 202 -4.53 -1.16 10.26
C THR A 202 -5.94 -1.44 10.78
N SER A 203 -6.23 -2.67 11.18
CA SER A 203 -7.51 -3.06 11.75
C SER A 203 -7.38 -3.17 13.27
N ASP A 204 -8.12 -2.33 13.99
CA ASP A 204 -8.21 -2.37 15.46
C ASP A 204 -9.28 -3.36 15.88
N LEU A 205 -8.88 -4.54 16.39
CA LEU A 205 -9.78 -5.58 16.85
C LEU A 205 -10.50 -5.18 18.14
N THR A 206 -9.84 -4.38 18.99
CA THR A 206 -10.42 -3.93 20.27
C THR A 206 -11.61 -3.01 20.05
N ARG A 207 -11.53 -2.12 19.04
CA ARG A 207 -12.62 -1.22 18.65
C ARG A 207 -13.50 -1.76 17.53
N ALA A 208 -13.15 -2.90 16.94
CA ALA A 208 -13.81 -3.50 15.77
C ALA A 208 -13.94 -2.49 14.60
N ARG A 209 -12.87 -1.75 14.31
CA ARG A 209 -12.85 -0.70 13.27
C ARG A 209 -11.52 -0.63 12.52
N LEU A 210 -11.58 -0.02 11.36
CA LEU A 210 -10.39 0.40 10.64
C LEU A 210 -9.74 1.59 11.35
N ALA A 211 -8.41 1.59 11.44
CA ALA A 211 -7.62 2.74 11.86
C ALA A 211 -6.80 3.27 10.68
N CYS A 212 -6.94 4.58 10.44
CA CYS A 212 -6.27 5.33 9.39
C CYS A 212 -5.12 6.14 10.01
N LEU A 213 -3.91 5.59 9.96
CA LEU A 213 -2.74 6.20 10.58
C LEU A 213 -2.02 7.13 9.59
N PRO A 214 -1.56 8.32 10.05
CA PRO A 214 -1.49 8.77 11.44
C PRO A 214 -2.74 9.47 11.98
N PHE A 215 -3.75 9.76 11.17
CA PHE A 215 -4.88 10.61 11.56
C PHE A 215 -5.62 10.10 12.82
N ASP A 216 -5.82 8.80 12.94
CA ASP A 216 -6.55 8.21 14.06
C ASP A 216 -5.77 8.17 15.39
N TYR A 217 -4.45 8.48 15.41
CA TYR A 217 -3.66 8.50 16.65
C TYR A 217 -4.23 9.46 17.69
N VAL A 218 -4.87 10.56 17.27
CA VAL A 218 -5.56 11.48 18.18
C VAL A 218 -6.65 10.77 18.99
N THR A 219 -7.30 9.77 18.42
CA THR A 219 -8.33 8.98 19.13
C THR A 219 -7.76 7.98 20.12
N TYR A 220 -6.44 7.73 20.05
CA TYR A 220 -5.68 6.93 21.02
C TYR A 220 -4.97 7.80 22.05
N GLY A 221 -5.20 9.12 22.04
CA GLY A 221 -4.65 10.06 23.00
C GLY A 221 -3.15 10.31 22.86
N VAL A 222 -2.61 10.15 21.66
CA VAL A 222 -1.20 10.39 21.36
C VAL A 222 -1.07 11.36 20.18
N ASP A 223 0.05 12.12 20.17
CA ASP A 223 0.34 13.04 19.08
C ASP A 223 0.74 12.24 17.81
N PRO A 224 0.04 12.42 16.67
CA PRO A 224 0.41 11.79 15.41
C PRO A 224 1.83 12.12 14.94
N ASP A 225 2.30 13.35 15.16
CA ASP A 225 3.63 13.79 14.72
C ASP A 225 4.78 13.05 15.45
N GLU A 226 4.53 12.52 16.65
CA GLU A 226 5.52 11.79 17.45
C GLU A 226 5.54 10.28 17.17
N GLN A 227 4.59 9.76 16.38
CA GLN A 227 4.47 8.31 16.18
C GLN A 227 5.41 7.82 15.06
N ASP A 228 5.97 6.64 15.30
CA ASP A 228 6.89 5.98 14.38
C ASP A 228 6.11 5.31 13.22
N PRO A 229 6.39 5.66 11.96
CA PRO A 229 5.76 5.02 10.80
C PRO A 229 6.12 3.54 10.65
N VAL A 230 7.29 3.09 11.12
CA VAL A 230 7.67 1.67 11.09
C VAL A 230 6.69 0.84 11.89
N ARG A 231 6.32 1.31 13.10
CA ARG A 231 5.33 0.61 13.95
C ARG A 231 3.94 0.54 13.29
N ALA A 232 3.53 1.59 12.58
CA ALA A 232 2.28 1.60 11.84
C ALA A 232 2.31 0.57 10.69
N VAL A 233 3.41 0.52 9.93
CA VAL A 233 3.63 -0.45 8.84
C VAL A 233 3.66 -1.87 9.40
N ARG A 234 4.35 -2.08 10.54
CA ARG A 234 4.39 -3.39 11.23
C ARG A 234 2.98 -3.86 11.61
N ALA A 235 2.15 -2.98 12.17
CA ALA A 235 0.75 -3.28 12.48
C ALA A 235 -0.06 -3.63 11.21
N SER A 236 0.13 -2.85 10.15
CA SER A 236 -0.52 -3.08 8.86
C SER A 236 -0.13 -4.40 8.19
N MET A 237 1.05 -4.96 8.52
CA MET A 237 1.54 -6.25 8.01
C MET A 237 1.16 -7.44 8.91
N SER A 238 0.51 -7.21 10.05
CA SER A 238 0.16 -8.26 11.02
C SER A 238 -1.03 -9.10 10.56
N VAL A 239 -0.82 -9.89 9.49
CA VAL A 239 -1.86 -10.80 8.95
C VAL A 239 -2.31 -11.77 10.03
N PRO A 240 -3.61 -11.81 10.40
CA PRO A 240 -4.12 -12.69 11.45
C PRO A 240 -3.73 -14.15 11.22
N PHE A 241 -3.33 -14.83 12.28
CA PHE A 241 -2.84 -16.22 12.32
C PHE A 241 -1.43 -16.44 11.75
N TYR A 242 -0.88 -15.51 11.00
CA TYR A 242 0.49 -15.59 10.50
C TYR A 242 1.45 -14.77 11.37
N PHE A 243 1.16 -13.50 11.60
CA PHE A 243 2.00 -12.63 12.39
C PHE A 243 1.37 -12.30 13.74
N GLU A 244 2.22 -12.07 14.73
CA GLU A 244 1.78 -11.53 16.02
C GLU A 244 1.09 -10.19 15.82
N PRO A 245 -0.05 -9.96 16.51
CA PRO A 245 -0.68 -8.65 16.53
C PRO A 245 0.25 -7.60 17.13
N VAL A 246 0.05 -6.35 16.77
CA VAL A 246 0.71 -5.23 17.46
C VAL A 246 -0.19 -4.73 18.58
N HIS A 247 0.35 -4.69 19.79
CA HIS A 247 -0.32 -4.11 20.95
C HIS A 247 0.00 -2.63 21.06
N PHE A 248 -1.03 -1.81 21.26
CA PHE A 248 -0.92 -0.36 21.35
C PHE A 248 -1.64 0.16 22.61
N GLU A 249 -0.90 0.86 23.46
CA GLU A 249 -1.45 1.48 24.68
C GLU A 249 -2.04 2.85 24.36
N ALA A 250 -3.37 2.95 24.44
CA ALA A 250 -4.08 4.21 24.29
C ALA A 250 -4.21 4.95 25.63
N ARG A 251 -4.19 6.27 25.58
CA ARG A 251 -4.44 7.16 26.69
C ARG A 251 -5.88 7.67 26.65
N ASP A 252 -6.45 8.03 27.81
CA ASP A 252 -7.77 8.65 27.86
C ASP A 252 -7.74 9.99 27.12
N THR A 253 -8.68 10.20 26.21
CA THR A 253 -8.75 11.43 25.42
C THR A 253 -10.18 11.75 25.01
N THR A 254 -10.42 13.02 24.65
CA THR A 254 -11.69 13.48 24.08
C THR A 254 -11.38 14.22 22.79
N VAL A 255 -11.98 13.77 21.70
CA VAL A 255 -11.77 14.32 20.36
C VAL A 255 -13.08 14.88 19.83
N GLU A 256 -13.00 16.02 19.19
CA GLU A 256 -14.10 16.62 18.46
C GLU A 256 -14.27 15.89 17.12
N VAL A 257 -15.43 15.30 16.91
CA VAL A 257 -15.75 14.52 15.70
C VAL A 257 -16.87 15.22 14.93
N GLU A 258 -16.67 15.40 13.63
CA GLU A 258 -17.73 15.90 12.75
C GLU A 258 -18.87 14.89 12.65
N GLY A 259 -20.06 15.36 12.97
CA GLY A 259 -21.30 14.61 12.83
C GLY A 259 -22.09 14.99 11.57
N PRO A 260 -23.25 14.34 11.35
CA PRO A 260 -24.12 14.65 10.22
C PRO A 260 -24.53 16.12 10.19
N GLY A 261 -24.52 16.73 8.98
CA GLY A 261 -24.94 18.12 8.78
C GLY A 261 -23.94 19.17 9.29
N GLY A 262 -22.67 18.80 9.51
CA GLY A 262 -21.63 19.71 9.99
C GLY A 262 -21.71 20.01 11.47
N SER A 263 -22.48 19.21 12.24
CA SER A 263 -22.47 19.26 13.70
C SER A 263 -21.16 18.69 14.24
N SER A 264 -20.67 19.24 15.34
CA SER A 264 -19.48 18.78 16.03
C SER A 264 -19.89 18.15 17.38
N THR A 265 -19.32 17.00 17.70
CA THR A 265 -19.60 16.27 18.94
C THR A 265 -18.29 15.85 19.61
N LEU A 266 -18.17 16.10 20.91
CA LEU A 266 -17.05 15.62 21.71
C LEU A 266 -17.26 14.13 22.04
N VAL A 267 -16.36 13.28 21.56
CA VAL A 267 -16.36 11.83 21.79
C VAL A 267 -15.18 11.47 22.69
N ARG A 268 -15.48 10.82 23.80
CA ARG A 268 -14.45 10.30 24.71
C ARG A 268 -13.97 8.93 24.24
N PHE A 269 -12.66 8.77 24.18
CA PHE A 269 -11.96 7.53 23.92
C PHE A 269 -11.20 7.11 25.18
N PRO A 270 -11.57 5.98 25.82
CA PRO A 270 -10.93 5.55 27.06
C PRO A 270 -9.53 5.02 26.82
N ALA A 271 -8.67 5.12 27.84
CA ALA A 271 -7.38 4.46 27.90
C ALA A 271 -7.54 2.93 27.88
N GLY A 272 -6.54 2.23 27.37
CA GLY A 272 -6.48 0.77 27.37
C GLY A 272 -5.58 0.20 26.27
N GLU A 273 -5.33 -1.10 26.35
CA GLU A 273 -4.60 -1.84 25.35
C GLU A 273 -5.49 -2.13 24.13
N HIS A 274 -4.96 -1.84 22.96
CA HIS A 274 -5.58 -2.12 21.67
C HIS A 274 -4.77 -3.18 20.92
N THR A 275 -5.47 -4.09 20.27
CA THR A 275 -4.88 -5.15 19.44
C THR A 275 -5.07 -4.80 17.97
N TRP A 276 -3.96 -4.49 17.30
CA TRP A 276 -3.95 -4.13 15.89
C TRP A 276 -3.45 -5.29 15.02
N VAL A 277 -4.14 -5.50 13.90
CA VAL A 277 -3.80 -6.51 12.88
C VAL A 277 -3.82 -5.89 11.49
N ASP A 278 -3.46 -6.70 10.47
CA ASP A 278 -3.38 -6.27 9.08
C ASP A 278 -4.59 -5.45 8.64
N GLY A 279 -4.32 -4.30 8.03
CA GLY A 279 -5.35 -3.42 7.50
C GLY A 279 -6.16 -4.05 6.37
N GLY A 280 -5.61 -5.05 5.68
CA GLY A 280 -6.28 -5.79 4.63
C GLY A 280 -7.51 -6.59 5.08
N LEU A 281 -7.68 -6.77 6.40
CA LEU A 281 -8.90 -7.33 6.96
C LEU A 281 -10.13 -6.45 6.65
N LEU A 282 -9.98 -5.11 6.68
CA LEU A 282 -11.07 -4.15 6.50
C LEU A 282 -10.89 -3.21 5.30
N ALA A 283 -9.65 -2.94 4.87
CA ALA A 283 -9.36 -2.03 3.76
C ALA A 283 -8.09 -2.45 2.99
N LYS A 284 -8.20 -3.51 2.20
CA LYS A 284 -7.07 -4.05 1.43
C LYS A 284 -6.55 -3.09 0.35
N PHE A 285 -7.44 -2.33 -0.28
CA PHE A 285 -7.13 -1.39 -1.35
C PHE A 285 -7.65 0.02 -1.03
N PRO A 286 -6.80 0.93 -0.51
CA PRO A 286 -7.24 2.21 0.04
C PRO A 286 -7.40 3.31 -1.03
N ILE A 287 -8.05 3.01 -2.16
CA ILE A 287 -8.17 3.91 -3.33
C ILE A 287 -8.93 5.21 -3.03
N HIS A 288 -9.78 5.22 -2.01
CA HIS A 288 -10.62 6.37 -1.65
C HIS A 288 -10.01 7.27 -0.58
N THR A 289 -8.78 6.96 -0.10
CA THR A 289 -8.11 7.70 1.00
C THR A 289 -8.05 9.22 0.75
N PHE A 290 -7.82 9.60 -0.48
CA PHE A 290 -7.60 11.00 -0.85
C PHE A 290 -8.76 11.61 -1.65
N ASP A 291 -9.87 10.90 -1.74
CA ASP A 291 -11.08 11.42 -2.38
C ASP A 291 -11.64 12.58 -1.54
N ARG A 292 -12.15 13.59 -2.20
CA ARG A 292 -12.69 14.79 -1.53
C ARG A 292 -14.13 14.54 -1.08
N SER A 293 -14.42 14.90 0.17
CA SER A 293 -15.80 14.87 0.73
C SER A 293 -16.58 16.17 0.53
N ASP A 294 -15.89 17.26 0.13
CA ASP A 294 -16.48 18.60 -0.03
C ASP A 294 -17.10 18.86 -1.42
N GLY A 295 -17.13 17.84 -2.29
CA GLY A 295 -17.69 17.90 -3.64
C GLY A 295 -16.84 18.66 -4.68
N ARG A 296 -15.68 19.17 -4.28
CA ARG A 296 -14.75 19.80 -5.24
C ARG A 296 -13.94 18.74 -5.98
N VAL A 297 -13.54 19.04 -7.21
CA VAL A 297 -12.62 18.17 -7.97
C VAL A 297 -11.22 18.25 -7.35
N PRO A 298 -10.57 17.12 -7.06
CA PRO A 298 -9.17 17.10 -6.62
C PRO A 298 -8.24 17.76 -7.64
N ARG A 299 -7.17 18.40 -7.17
CA ARG A 299 -6.21 19.07 -8.07
C ARG A 299 -5.46 18.11 -8.97
N TRP A 300 -5.16 16.92 -8.46
CA TRP A 300 -4.55 15.81 -9.19
C TRP A 300 -5.27 14.51 -8.86
N PRO A 301 -5.12 13.47 -9.71
CA PRO A 301 -5.79 12.20 -9.49
C PRO A 301 -5.14 11.39 -8.35
N THR A 302 -5.92 10.51 -7.74
CA THR A 302 -5.39 9.36 -7.00
C THR A 302 -5.25 8.18 -7.95
N ILE A 303 -4.04 7.66 -8.12
CA ILE A 303 -3.77 6.46 -8.91
C ILE A 303 -3.66 5.27 -7.96
N GLY A 304 -4.51 4.27 -8.16
CA GLY A 304 -4.46 3.02 -7.44
C GLY A 304 -3.60 1.98 -8.15
N ILE A 305 -2.82 1.18 -7.40
CA ILE A 305 -2.12 0.01 -7.94
C ILE A 305 -2.64 -1.22 -7.22
N LYS A 306 -3.28 -2.11 -7.98
CA LYS A 306 -3.96 -3.31 -7.50
C LYS A 306 -3.25 -4.58 -7.98
N LEU A 307 -3.03 -5.52 -7.06
CA LEU A 307 -2.29 -6.78 -7.28
C LEU A 307 -3.21 -7.93 -7.69
N SER A 308 -4.11 -7.66 -8.63
CA SER A 308 -5.01 -8.64 -9.22
C SER A 308 -5.35 -8.22 -10.65
N GLN A 309 -5.61 -9.20 -11.51
CA GLN A 309 -6.21 -8.91 -12.82
C GLN A 309 -7.61 -8.32 -12.64
N PHE A 310 -8.04 -7.54 -13.61
CA PHE A 310 -9.45 -7.15 -13.68
C PHE A 310 -10.30 -8.40 -13.91
N GLN A 311 -11.11 -8.76 -12.92
CA GLN A 311 -11.91 -9.99 -12.96
C GLN A 311 -13.12 -9.81 -13.86
N THR A 312 -13.19 -10.62 -14.92
CA THR A 312 -14.34 -10.72 -15.81
C THR A 312 -15.20 -11.94 -15.51
N ASP A 313 -14.67 -12.91 -14.77
CA ASP A 313 -15.35 -14.18 -14.42
C ASP A 313 -15.23 -14.50 -12.93
N TYR A 314 -16.33 -14.96 -12.34
CA TYR A 314 -16.40 -15.41 -10.95
C TYR A 314 -16.57 -16.93 -10.90
N SER A 315 -15.57 -17.63 -10.37
CA SER A 315 -15.68 -19.07 -10.09
C SER A 315 -16.29 -19.32 -8.72
N THR A 316 -17.22 -20.26 -8.62
CA THR A 316 -17.75 -20.75 -7.35
C THR A 316 -16.87 -21.87 -6.80
N THR A 317 -16.48 -21.78 -5.53
CA THR A 317 -15.77 -22.86 -4.84
C THR A 317 -16.63 -23.44 -3.73
N THR A 318 -16.77 -24.77 -3.71
CA THR A 318 -17.39 -25.47 -2.57
C THR A 318 -16.37 -25.70 -1.46
N PHE A 319 -16.78 -25.59 -0.19
CA PHE A 319 -15.96 -25.90 0.97
C PHE A 319 -16.73 -26.70 2.01
N ARG A 320 -16.02 -27.47 2.83
CA ARG A 320 -16.65 -28.22 3.92
C ARG A 320 -17.12 -27.26 5.02
N GLU A 321 -18.36 -27.39 5.43
CA GLU A 321 -18.98 -26.58 6.49
C GLU A 321 -18.57 -27.10 7.89
N SER A 322 -17.35 -26.77 8.32
CA SER A 322 -16.97 -26.86 9.74
C SER A 322 -16.84 -25.46 10.29
N ALA A 323 -17.00 -25.26 11.61
CA ALA A 323 -16.89 -23.94 12.23
C ALA A 323 -15.54 -23.25 11.91
N ILE A 324 -14.44 -24.01 11.90
CA ILE A 324 -13.10 -23.51 11.53
C ILE A 324 -13.05 -23.13 10.05
N ALA A 325 -13.59 -23.98 9.16
CA ALA A 325 -13.61 -23.69 7.73
C ALA A 325 -14.44 -22.45 7.43
N VAL A 326 -15.58 -22.26 8.10
CA VAL A 326 -16.42 -21.07 8.01
C VAL A 326 -15.65 -19.83 8.48
N ALA A 327 -14.99 -19.88 9.66
CA ALA A 327 -14.19 -18.75 10.17
C ALA A 327 -13.07 -18.33 9.21
N VAL A 328 -12.30 -19.30 8.69
CA VAL A 328 -11.25 -19.04 7.68
C VAL A 328 -11.85 -18.47 6.39
N ARG A 329 -13.02 -18.93 5.99
CA ARG A 329 -13.68 -18.42 4.78
C ARG A 329 -14.20 -17.00 5.00
N CYS A 330 -14.77 -16.70 6.17
CA CYS A 330 -15.16 -15.34 6.54
C CYS A 330 -13.97 -14.38 6.46
N LEU A 331 -12.83 -14.75 7.06
CA LEU A 331 -11.60 -13.95 7.00
C LEU A 331 -11.17 -13.72 5.54
N LYS A 332 -11.10 -14.78 4.73
CA LYS A 332 -10.77 -14.66 3.30
C LYS A 332 -11.76 -13.79 2.55
N THR A 333 -13.05 -13.91 2.85
CA THR A 333 -14.10 -13.09 2.22
C THR A 333 -13.89 -11.63 2.61
N MET A 334 -13.68 -11.31 3.88
CA MET A 334 -13.40 -9.94 4.33
C MET A 334 -12.17 -9.34 3.63
N MET A 335 -11.10 -10.11 3.50
CA MET A 335 -9.87 -9.66 2.82
C MET A 335 -10.02 -9.52 1.29
N ASN A 336 -11.00 -10.18 0.67
CA ASN A 336 -11.20 -10.18 -0.79
C ASN A 336 -12.37 -9.31 -1.25
N GLU A 337 -13.31 -8.94 -0.38
CA GLU A 337 -14.56 -8.24 -0.77
C GLU A 337 -14.29 -6.87 -1.42
N TRP A 338 -13.20 -6.21 -1.04
CA TRP A 338 -12.76 -4.95 -1.67
C TRP A 338 -12.40 -5.11 -3.15
N GLU A 339 -12.23 -6.33 -3.65
CA GLU A 339 -12.04 -6.58 -5.08
C GLU A 339 -13.31 -6.22 -5.88
N THR A 340 -14.48 -6.42 -5.29
CA THR A 340 -15.78 -6.14 -5.92
C THR A 340 -16.12 -4.63 -5.89
N VAL A 341 -15.81 -3.94 -4.81
CA VAL A 341 -16.10 -2.49 -4.66
C VAL A 341 -15.20 -1.66 -5.58
N ALA A 342 -13.97 -2.08 -5.82
CA ALA A 342 -13.04 -1.40 -6.73
C ALA A 342 -13.44 -1.49 -8.21
N SER A 343 -14.44 -2.29 -8.58
CA SER A 343 -14.92 -2.45 -9.96
C SER A 343 -15.94 -1.39 -10.42
N HIS A 344 -16.27 -0.39 -9.60
CA HIS A 344 -17.06 0.75 -10.07
C HIS A 344 -16.31 1.54 -11.16
N GLN A 345 -17.01 1.94 -12.22
CA GLN A 345 -16.43 2.66 -13.38
C GLN A 345 -15.53 3.83 -12.99
N SER A 346 -15.84 4.50 -11.88
CA SER A 346 -15.09 5.62 -11.34
C SER A 346 -13.73 5.26 -10.76
N THR A 347 -13.54 4.00 -10.35
CA THR A 347 -12.31 3.49 -9.74
C THR A 347 -11.43 2.83 -10.79
N VAL A 348 -12.04 2.11 -11.74
CA VAL A 348 -11.33 1.40 -12.82
C VAL A 348 -10.46 2.35 -13.65
N GLY A 349 -10.97 3.52 -14.00
CA GLY A 349 -10.27 4.51 -14.83
C GLY A 349 -8.99 5.09 -14.20
N ARG A 350 -8.84 4.95 -12.88
CA ARG A 350 -7.68 5.42 -12.12
C ARG A 350 -6.91 4.30 -11.42
N THR A 351 -7.15 3.04 -11.80
CA THR A 351 -6.51 1.86 -11.20
C THR A 351 -5.64 1.12 -12.22
N ILE A 352 -4.42 0.81 -11.82
CA ILE A 352 -3.49 -0.06 -12.51
C ILE A 352 -3.67 -1.47 -11.96
N PHE A 353 -4.03 -2.43 -12.82
CA PHE A 353 -4.22 -3.83 -12.46
C PHE A 353 -2.98 -4.64 -12.83
N VAL A 354 -2.24 -5.10 -11.83
CA VAL A 354 -1.00 -5.86 -12.00
C VAL A 354 -1.28 -7.36 -11.92
N ASP A 355 -0.94 -8.10 -12.96
CA ASP A 355 -1.05 -9.56 -12.97
C ASP A 355 -0.09 -10.18 -11.94
N ASN A 356 -0.66 -10.91 -10.99
CA ASN A 356 0.05 -11.55 -9.89
C ASN A 356 0.52 -12.98 -10.22
N ILE A 357 0.43 -13.40 -11.47
CA ILE A 357 0.83 -14.72 -11.99
C ILE A 357 0.24 -15.93 -11.20
N GLY A 358 -0.91 -15.74 -10.57
CA GLY A 358 -1.57 -16.78 -9.78
C GLY A 358 -0.93 -17.08 -8.42
N LEU A 359 0.03 -16.29 -7.97
CA LEU A 359 0.68 -16.46 -6.67
C LEU A 359 -0.25 -16.07 -5.52
N SER A 360 -0.10 -16.79 -4.39
CA SER A 360 -0.68 -16.39 -3.11
C SER A 360 0.15 -15.25 -2.47
N ALA A 361 -0.49 -14.42 -1.65
CA ALA A 361 0.21 -13.40 -0.87
C ALA A 361 1.25 -13.99 0.12
N MET A 362 1.11 -15.26 0.45
CA MET A 362 1.92 -15.98 1.46
C MET A 362 2.92 -16.96 0.82
N ASP A 363 3.18 -16.87 -0.48
CA ASP A 363 4.18 -17.69 -1.17
C ASP A 363 5.58 -17.07 -0.98
N PHE A 364 6.10 -17.08 0.26
CA PHE A 364 7.35 -16.41 0.64
C PHE A 364 8.61 -16.95 -0.05
N ASP A 365 8.54 -18.12 -0.70
CA ASP A 365 9.67 -18.73 -1.41
C ASP A 365 9.57 -18.46 -2.92
N LEU A 366 9.65 -17.18 -3.28
CA LEU A 366 9.67 -16.78 -4.71
C LEU A 366 10.99 -17.15 -5.37
N THR A 367 10.90 -17.74 -6.57
CA THR A 367 12.10 -17.86 -7.42
C THR A 367 12.49 -16.49 -7.98
N PRO A 368 13.78 -16.31 -8.34
CA PRO A 368 14.23 -15.07 -9.00
C PRO A 368 13.41 -14.73 -10.27
N GLU A 369 13.00 -15.74 -11.03
CA GLU A 369 12.19 -15.58 -12.23
C GLU A 369 10.77 -15.10 -11.91
N GLN A 370 10.18 -15.61 -10.84
CA GLN A 370 8.85 -15.14 -10.36
C GLN A 370 8.92 -13.69 -9.86
N HIS A 371 9.99 -13.36 -9.13
CA HIS A 371 10.24 -12.01 -8.66
C HIS A 371 10.37 -11.03 -9.83
N ASP A 372 11.21 -11.34 -10.81
CA ASP A 372 11.38 -10.53 -12.01
C ASP A 372 10.08 -10.41 -12.81
N LYS A 373 9.33 -11.50 -12.95
CA LYS A 373 8.07 -11.49 -13.69
C LYS A 373 7.00 -10.61 -13.01
N LEU A 374 6.88 -10.66 -11.68
CA LEU A 374 5.98 -9.75 -10.94
C LEU A 374 6.35 -8.29 -11.15
N PHE A 375 7.65 -7.97 -11.05
CA PHE A 375 8.15 -6.62 -11.30
C PHE A 375 7.79 -6.14 -12.70
N LEU A 376 8.06 -6.95 -13.72
CA LEU A 376 7.79 -6.63 -15.13
C LEU A 376 6.29 -6.48 -15.40
N ASN A 377 5.44 -7.31 -14.81
CA ASN A 377 4.00 -7.17 -14.91
C ASN A 377 3.53 -5.81 -14.36
N GLY A 378 4.17 -5.31 -13.28
CA GLY A 378 3.92 -3.96 -12.77
C GLY A 378 4.30 -2.89 -13.78
N VAL A 379 5.48 -2.98 -14.38
CA VAL A 379 5.95 -2.05 -15.43
C VAL A 379 5.00 -2.05 -16.62
N ASP A 380 4.62 -3.23 -17.11
CA ASP A 380 3.73 -3.36 -18.28
C ASP A 380 2.33 -2.82 -18.00
N ALA A 381 1.79 -3.09 -16.81
CA ALA A 381 0.48 -2.60 -16.41
C ALA A 381 0.44 -1.07 -16.33
N ALA A 382 1.46 -0.46 -15.74
CA ALA A 382 1.56 1.01 -15.65
C ALA A 382 1.83 1.64 -17.03
N THR A 383 2.62 1.00 -17.88
CA THR A 383 2.84 1.44 -19.27
C THR A 383 1.53 1.51 -20.05
N LYS A 384 0.73 0.45 -19.99
CA LYS A 384 -0.60 0.41 -20.63
C LYS A 384 -1.54 1.46 -20.04
N PHE A 385 -1.53 1.63 -18.71
CA PHE A 385 -2.34 2.63 -18.03
C PHE A 385 -2.03 4.05 -18.50
N VAL A 386 -0.75 4.43 -18.63
CA VAL A 386 -0.32 5.76 -19.10
C VAL A 386 -0.78 6.00 -20.52
N ILE A 387 -0.60 5.01 -21.41
CA ILE A 387 -1.03 5.10 -22.82
C ILE A 387 -2.56 5.26 -22.91
N GLU A 388 -3.30 4.45 -22.19
CA GLU A 388 -4.78 4.50 -22.18
C GLU A 388 -5.32 5.78 -21.52
N ALA A 389 -4.67 6.27 -20.47
CA ALA A 389 -5.04 7.54 -19.84
C ALA A 389 -4.87 8.71 -20.83
N ALA A 390 -3.78 8.74 -21.60
CA ALA A 390 -3.58 9.77 -22.62
C ALA A 390 -4.66 9.72 -23.72
N LYS A 391 -5.03 8.51 -24.19
CA LYS A 391 -6.11 8.32 -25.18
C LYS A 391 -7.49 8.77 -24.66
N ARG A 392 -7.72 8.66 -23.35
CA ARG A 392 -8.98 9.07 -22.70
C ARG A 392 -9.03 10.55 -22.34
N GLY A 393 -7.95 11.31 -22.50
CA GLY A 393 -7.89 12.72 -22.13
C GLY A 393 -7.54 13.00 -20.68
N GLY A 394 -6.88 12.04 -20.00
CA GLY A 394 -6.38 12.17 -18.63
C GLY A 394 -6.81 11.07 -17.68
N VAL A 395 -6.33 11.14 -16.43
CA VAL A 395 -6.74 10.25 -15.33
C VAL A 395 -7.92 10.88 -14.59
N PRO A 396 -9.03 10.14 -14.35
CA PRO A 396 -10.16 10.66 -13.61
C PRO A 396 -9.79 11.20 -12.23
N ARG A 397 -10.31 12.38 -11.87
CA ARG A 397 -10.14 13.00 -10.55
C ARG A 397 -11.44 12.88 -9.76
N ARG A 398 -11.34 12.42 -8.53
CA ARG A 398 -12.47 12.29 -7.60
C ARG A 398 -12.14 12.79 -6.22
#